data_cd8697039801989238b6dd2df453e506
#
_entry.id   cd8697039801989238b6dd2df453e506
#
_cell.length_a   1.000
_cell.length_b   1.000
_cell.length_c   1.000
_cell.angle_alpha   90.00
_cell.angle_beta   90.00
_cell.angle_gamma   90.00
#
_symmetry.space_group_name_H-M   'P 1'
#
loop_
_entity.id
_entity.type
_entity.pdbx_description
1 polymer ?
#
loop_
_entity_poly.entity_id
_entity_poly.type
_entity_poly.pdbx_seq_one_letter_code
_entity_poly.pdbx_strand_id
1 'polypeptide(L)'
;GLRAKLRTPLIRKQGDVKNWKALWKVLKSGRNTSTQNLTTFEKIIFANAQERGTSKKEDGYVLFQGDIRMKKSEAELLLSKTKSKRSKRAVLKYFKGNRWPKNGLVYELHPSLSNMARKVILEAIDEWERVLPCLGSWKNIKHLRKKPKAYIKFFNGQGCNSPVGRLGRPQRISIGKGCENKVIAVHEIGHAMGMWHEQSRPDRDRYIKILWGNIIPEWKSAFRRITSSVVNSYGVRYDFESVMHYPPNAFAKSSDLETMKSKIGKRQLGNTEGLTKKDIQQVQRMYRCWPNGKRKLEVSLCRDKSKSCQGWQKLGYCKAGNVYHNYMSKNCCKTCQTACNVKDKHGSCERWFKAGYCQHVLYKKSMARICKKSCQC
;
A
#
# COMPACT_ATOMS: atom_id res chain seq x y z
N GLY A 1 -39.50 -25.04 2.75
CA GLY A 1 -38.93 -25.05 1.38
C GLY A 1 -38.24 -23.75 0.94
N LEU A 2 -38.11 -22.69 1.78
CA LEU A 2 -37.61 -21.38 1.39
C LEU A 2 -36.21 -20.98 1.97
N ARG A 3 -35.51 -21.89 2.62
CA ARG A 3 -34.19 -21.60 3.22
C ARG A 3 -32.95 -21.86 2.34
N ALA A 4 -33.14 -22.38 1.12
CA ALA A 4 -32.01 -22.78 0.25
C ALA A 4 -31.57 -21.74 -0.80
N LYS A 5 -32.24 -20.59 -0.96
CA LYS A 5 -31.98 -19.63 -2.08
C LYS A 5 -31.14 -18.40 -1.77
N LEU A 6 -30.49 -18.32 -0.60
CA LEU A 6 -29.61 -17.18 -0.25
C LEU A 6 -28.13 -17.56 -0.15
N ARG A 7 -27.67 -18.57 -0.88
CA ARG A 7 -26.23 -18.78 -1.10
C ARG A 7 -25.75 -17.73 -2.10
N THR A 8 -25.06 -16.76 -1.59
CA THR A 8 -24.56 -15.60 -2.31
C THR A 8 -23.70 -16.00 -3.52
N PRO A 9 -24.19 -15.81 -4.77
CA PRO A 9 -23.45 -16.14 -6.00
C PRO A 9 -22.20 -15.28 -6.21
N LEU A 10 -22.11 -14.16 -5.49
CA LEU A 10 -21.14 -13.09 -5.71
C LEU A 10 -19.67 -13.51 -5.45
N ILE A 11 -19.39 -14.27 -4.38
CA ILE A 11 -18.00 -14.67 -4.07
C ILE A 11 -17.52 -15.75 -5.04
N ARG A 12 -18.39 -16.69 -5.43
CA ARG A 12 -18.07 -17.67 -6.46
C ARG A 12 -17.62 -16.99 -7.75
N LYS A 13 -18.30 -15.93 -8.15
CA LYS A 13 -18.03 -15.19 -9.37
C LYS A 13 -16.73 -14.37 -9.25
N GLN A 14 -16.49 -13.70 -8.12
CA GLN A 14 -15.31 -12.86 -7.93
C GLN A 14 -13.97 -13.62 -8.01
N GLY A 15 -13.94 -14.89 -7.62
CA GLY A 15 -12.77 -15.78 -7.77
C GLY A 15 -12.74 -16.61 -9.05
N ASP A 16 -13.72 -16.45 -9.96
CA ASP A 16 -13.84 -17.26 -11.16
C ASP A 16 -12.93 -16.73 -12.29
N VAL A 17 -12.28 -17.68 -13.00
CA VAL A 17 -11.43 -17.36 -14.17
C VAL A 17 -12.19 -16.56 -15.24
N LYS A 18 -13.49 -16.83 -15.45
CA LYS A 18 -14.33 -16.09 -16.40
C LYS A 18 -14.43 -14.60 -16.04
N ASN A 19 -14.56 -14.28 -14.75
CA ASN A 19 -14.67 -12.91 -14.29
C ASN A 19 -13.38 -12.12 -14.45
N TRP A 20 -12.24 -12.79 -14.20
CA TRP A 20 -10.93 -12.20 -14.44
C TRP A 20 -10.66 -11.99 -15.94
N LYS A 21 -11.08 -12.94 -16.81
CA LYS A 21 -10.99 -12.77 -18.27
C LYS A 21 -11.85 -11.61 -18.76
N ALA A 22 -13.08 -11.44 -18.24
CA ALA A 22 -13.95 -10.33 -18.57
C ALA A 22 -13.32 -8.99 -18.16
N LEU A 23 -12.85 -8.91 -16.93
CA LEU A 23 -12.14 -7.73 -16.41
C LEU A 23 -10.88 -7.41 -17.26
N TRP A 24 -10.10 -8.43 -17.63
CA TRP A 24 -8.93 -8.27 -18.49
C TRP A 24 -9.27 -7.66 -19.84
N LYS A 25 -10.37 -8.10 -20.48
CA LYS A 25 -10.85 -7.51 -21.75
C LYS A 25 -11.18 -6.03 -21.59
N VAL A 26 -11.88 -5.64 -20.53
CA VAL A 26 -12.22 -4.23 -20.25
C VAL A 26 -10.96 -3.41 -20.02
N LEU A 27 -10.02 -3.91 -19.23
CA LEU A 27 -8.77 -3.23 -18.94
C LEU A 27 -7.88 -3.05 -20.18
N LYS A 28 -7.94 -3.99 -21.13
CA LYS A 28 -7.16 -3.96 -22.38
C LYS A 28 -7.81 -3.07 -23.44
N SER A 29 -9.15 -3.06 -23.57
CA SER A 29 -9.86 -2.34 -24.62
C SER A 29 -9.85 -0.82 -24.48
N GLY A 30 -9.64 -0.31 -23.26
CA GLY A 30 -9.68 1.13 -22.96
C GLY A 30 -8.35 1.83 -22.90
N ARG A 31 -7.22 1.20 -23.31
CA ARG A 31 -5.89 1.78 -23.08
C ARG A 31 -4.94 1.57 -24.25
N ASN A 32 -4.41 2.67 -24.74
CA ASN A 32 -3.08 2.69 -25.36
C ASN A 32 -2.09 2.20 -24.30
N THR A 33 -1.33 1.17 -24.60
CA THR A 33 -0.57 0.26 -23.74
C THR A 33 0.47 0.85 -22.76
N SER A 34 0.49 2.15 -22.47
CA SER A 34 1.39 2.76 -21.49
C SER A 34 0.85 2.59 -20.07
N THR A 35 1.50 1.72 -19.28
CA THR A 35 1.19 1.51 -17.85
C THR A 35 1.73 2.61 -16.94
N GLN A 36 2.39 3.64 -17.49
CA GLN A 36 3.11 4.66 -16.72
C GLN A 36 2.16 5.52 -15.86
N ASN A 37 0.96 5.81 -16.33
CA ASN A 37 0.00 6.68 -15.65
C ASN A 37 -1.04 5.96 -14.78
N LEU A 38 -0.88 4.64 -14.57
CA LEU A 38 -1.78 3.86 -13.75
C LEU A 38 -1.51 4.07 -12.25
N THR A 39 -2.57 4.20 -11.45
CA THR A 39 -2.48 4.15 -9.99
C THR A 39 -1.94 2.80 -9.52
N THR A 40 -1.48 2.73 -8.28
CA THR A 40 -0.97 1.48 -7.68
C THR A 40 -1.98 0.36 -7.80
N PHE A 41 -3.23 0.61 -7.42
CA PHE A 41 -4.28 -0.41 -7.46
C PHE A 41 -4.66 -0.83 -8.88
N GLU A 42 -4.67 0.08 -9.84
CA GLU A 42 -4.88 -0.28 -11.24
C GLU A 42 -3.80 -1.23 -11.78
N LYS A 43 -2.53 -1.00 -11.43
CA LYS A 43 -1.43 -1.92 -11.79
C LYS A 43 -1.62 -3.29 -11.16
N ILE A 44 -2.03 -3.36 -9.89
CA ILE A 44 -2.35 -4.61 -9.19
C ILE A 44 -3.46 -5.37 -9.90
N ILE A 45 -4.58 -4.70 -10.17
CA ILE A 45 -5.73 -5.34 -10.84
C ILE A 45 -5.40 -5.77 -12.27
N PHE A 46 -4.61 -4.97 -12.99
CA PHE A 46 -4.16 -5.32 -14.34
C PHE A 46 -3.30 -6.60 -14.31
N ALA A 47 -2.30 -6.68 -13.44
CA ALA A 47 -1.46 -7.87 -13.27
C ALA A 47 -2.29 -9.09 -12.85
N ASN A 48 -3.19 -8.93 -11.88
CA ASN A 48 -4.07 -10.00 -11.41
C ASN A 48 -5.04 -10.50 -12.49
N ALA A 49 -5.59 -9.60 -13.29
CA ALA A 49 -6.48 -9.97 -14.39
C ALA A 49 -5.74 -10.71 -15.53
N GLN A 50 -4.53 -10.30 -15.85
CA GLN A 50 -3.68 -10.97 -16.83
C GLN A 50 -3.36 -12.39 -16.42
N GLU A 51 -2.82 -12.60 -15.23
CA GLU A 51 -2.39 -13.89 -14.72
C GLU A 51 -3.58 -14.84 -14.47
N ARG A 52 -4.64 -14.36 -13.80
CA ARG A 52 -5.80 -15.19 -13.48
C ARG A 52 -6.76 -15.38 -14.65
N GLY A 53 -6.70 -14.52 -15.65
CA GLY A 53 -7.43 -14.70 -16.89
C GLY A 53 -6.97 -15.93 -17.68
N THR A 54 -5.74 -16.41 -17.44
CA THR A 54 -5.11 -17.53 -18.16
C THR A 54 -4.95 -18.81 -17.33
N SER A 55 -5.03 -18.73 -16.00
CA SER A 55 -4.67 -19.82 -15.08
C SER A 55 -5.85 -20.58 -14.49
N LYS A 56 -5.57 -21.78 -13.95
CA LYS A 56 -6.52 -22.62 -13.20
C LYS A 56 -6.79 -22.03 -11.80
N LYS A 57 -7.97 -22.33 -11.23
CA LYS A 57 -8.36 -21.93 -9.87
C LYS A 57 -7.39 -22.50 -8.83
N GLU A 58 -7.02 -21.67 -7.86
CA GLU A 58 -6.46 -22.15 -6.59
C GLU A 58 -7.60 -22.58 -5.69
N ASP A 59 -7.70 -23.89 -5.37
CA ASP A 59 -8.81 -24.42 -4.58
C ASP A 59 -8.86 -23.85 -3.15
N GLY A 60 -10.05 -23.46 -2.74
CA GLY A 60 -10.34 -22.99 -1.38
C GLY A 60 -9.94 -21.54 -1.06
N TYR A 61 -9.25 -20.83 -1.97
CA TYR A 61 -8.88 -19.42 -1.80
C TYR A 61 -9.53 -18.52 -2.85
N VAL A 62 -9.76 -17.28 -2.46
CA VAL A 62 -10.25 -16.20 -3.34
C VAL A 62 -9.43 -14.95 -3.15
N LEU A 63 -9.37 -14.09 -4.18
CA LEU A 63 -8.92 -12.71 -4.04
C LEU A 63 -10.13 -11.83 -3.71
N PHE A 64 -10.32 -11.59 -2.42
CA PHE A 64 -11.35 -10.67 -1.94
C PHE A 64 -10.92 -9.24 -2.25
N GLN A 65 -11.84 -8.42 -2.75
CA GLN A 65 -11.54 -7.04 -3.17
C GLN A 65 -10.34 -6.93 -4.16
N GLY A 66 -10.08 -7.98 -4.95
CA GLY A 66 -9.12 -7.96 -6.06
C GLY A 66 -7.72 -8.47 -5.73
N ASP A 67 -7.23 -8.33 -4.51
CA ASP A 67 -5.85 -8.65 -4.11
C ASP A 67 -5.72 -9.24 -2.70
N ILE A 68 -6.74 -9.14 -1.86
CA ILE A 68 -6.71 -9.73 -0.51
C ILE A 68 -6.92 -11.24 -0.62
N ARG A 69 -5.86 -12.01 -0.41
CA ARG A 69 -5.90 -13.47 -0.44
C ARG A 69 -6.46 -14.04 0.86
N MET A 70 -7.61 -14.68 0.81
CA MET A 70 -8.22 -15.32 1.96
C MET A 70 -8.98 -16.61 1.59
N LYS A 71 -9.32 -17.43 2.59
CA LYS A 71 -10.19 -18.59 2.37
C LYS A 71 -11.57 -18.12 1.92
N LYS A 72 -12.18 -18.87 1.03
CA LYS A 72 -13.52 -18.58 0.52
C LYS A 72 -14.56 -18.48 1.66
N SER A 73 -14.48 -19.38 2.66
CA SER A 73 -15.36 -19.35 3.84
C SER A 73 -15.22 -18.05 4.66
N GLU A 74 -14.00 -17.49 4.73
CA GLU A 74 -13.73 -16.22 5.42
C GLU A 74 -14.34 -15.04 4.67
N ALA A 75 -14.18 -15.02 3.34
CA ALA A 75 -14.80 -14.01 2.49
C ALA A 75 -16.33 -14.06 2.54
N GLU A 76 -16.92 -15.27 2.56
CA GLU A 76 -18.36 -15.47 2.73
C GLU A 76 -18.86 -14.92 4.06
N LEU A 77 -18.09 -15.14 5.13
CA LEU A 77 -18.42 -14.63 6.46
C LEU A 77 -18.39 -13.10 6.52
N LEU A 78 -17.41 -12.46 5.87
CA LEU A 78 -17.32 -10.99 5.77
C LEU A 78 -18.50 -10.39 4.99
N LEU A 79 -18.99 -11.09 3.97
CA LEU A 79 -20.09 -10.63 3.12
C LEU A 79 -21.48 -11.06 3.64
N SER A 80 -21.53 -11.95 4.63
CA SER A 80 -22.81 -12.42 5.16
C SER A 80 -23.53 -11.29 5.90
N LYS A 81 -24.82 -11.15 5.62
CA LYS A 81 -25.72 -10.25 6.37
C LYS A 81 -26.19 -10.85 7.71
N THR A 82 -25.66 -12.01 8.10
CA THR A 82 -26.14 -12.73 9.28
C THR A 82 -25.87 -11.95 10.55
N LYS A 83 -26.95 -11.57 11.24
CA LYS A 83 -26.93 -10.86 12.54
C LYS A 83 -26.53 -11.79 13.71
N SER A 84 -26.15 -13.06 13.45
CA SER A 84 -25.83 -14.03 14.49
C SER A 84 -24.63 -13.58 15.33
N LYS A 85 -24.80 -13.54 16.65
CA LYS A 85 -23.73 -13.22 17.62
C LYS A 85 -22.52 -14.18 17.50
N ARG A 86 -22.73 -15.44 17.04
CA ARG A 86 -21.72 -16.46 16.87
C ARG A 86 -20.85 -16.19 15.62
N SER A 87 -21.45 -15.81 14.49
CA SER A 87 -20.75 -15.44 13.27
C SER A 87 -19.91 -14.17 13.47
N LYS A 88 -20.45 -13.17 14.17
CA LYS A 88 -19.70 -11.94 14.53
C LYS A 88 -18.48 -12.23 15.40
N ARG A 89 -18.60 -13.16 16.37
CA ARG A 89 -17.47 -13.59 17.22
C ARG A 89 -16.40 -14.34 16.44
N ALA A 90 -16.77 -15.17 15.49
CA ALA A 90 -15.82 -15.91 14.64
C ALA A 90 -15.01 -14.95 13.74
N VAL A 91 -15.67 -13.98 13.10
CA VAL A 91 -15.00 -12.91 12.33
C VAL A 91 -14.06 -12.11 13.22
N LEU A 92 -14.52 -11.69 14.39
CA LEU A 92 -13.72 -10.91 15.34
C LEU A 92 -12.49 -11.68 15.85
N LYS A 93 -12.63 -12.99 16.12
CA LYS A 93 -11.53 -13.85 16.56
C LYS A 93 -10.46 -13.98 15.47
N TYR A 94 -10.87 -14.02 14.20
CA TYR A 94 -9.97 -14.15 13.08
C TYR A 94 -9.15 -12.88 12.82
N PHE A 95 -9.77 -11.69 12.92
CA PHE A 95 -9.14 -10.41 12.57
C PHE A 95 -8.66 -9.60 13.77
N LYS A 96 -9.13 -9.88 15.00
CA LYS A 96 -8.64 -9.22 16.22
C LYS A 96 -7.36 -9.88 16.74
N GLY A 97 -6.30 -9.11 16.86
CA GLY A 97 -5.06 -9.55 17.49
C GLY A 97 -3.96 -10.05 16.54
N ASN A 98 -4.21 -10.06 15.24
CA ASN A 98 -3.26 -10.52 14.23
C ASN A 98 -2.22 -9.44 13.87
N ARG A 99 -1.50 -8.98 14.90
CA ARG A 99 -0.38 -8.04 14.74
C ARG A 99 0.95 -8.77 14.81
N TRP A 100 1.92 -8.24 14.10
CA TRP A 100 3.29 -8.69 14.22
C TRP A 100 3.87 -8.28 15.56
N PRO A 101 4.70 -9.12 16.18
CA PRO A 101 5.33 -8.80 17.46
C PRO A 101 6.37 -7.69 17.33
N LYS A 102 6.70 -7.03 18.44
CA LYS A 102 7.66 -5.92 18.47
C LYS A 102 9.14 -6.33 18.47
N ASN A 103 9.44 -7.61 18.40
CA ASN A 103 10.80 -8.16 18.41
C ASN A 103 11.42 -8.38 17.02
N GLY A 104 10.90 -7.70 16.02
CA GLY A 104 11.32 -7.83 14.63
C GLY A 104 10.39 -8.77 13.84
N LEU A 105 10.15 -8.40 12.59
CA LEU A 105 9.43 -9.22 11.63
C LEU A 105 10.41 -10.08 10.84
N VAL A 106 10.04 -11.32 10.56
CA VAL A 106 10.89 -12.22 9.76
C VAL A 106 10.28 -12.39 8.37
N TYR A 107 11.15 -12.36 7.36
CA TYR A 107 10.73 -12.57 5.96
C TYR A 107 11.64 -13.57 5.24
N GLU A 108 11.10 -14.17 4.20
CA GLU A 108 11.76 -15.07 3.23
C GLU A 108 11.60 -14.49 1.83
N LEU A 109 12.71 -14.43 1.08
CA LEU A 109 12.69 -14.16 -0.36
C LEU A 109 12.85 -15.49 -1.11
N HIS A 110 11.74 -16.02 -1.62
CA HIS A 110 11.74 -17.30 -2.34
C HIS A 110 12.60 -17.25 -3.61
N PRO A 111 13.28 -18.35 -4.00
CA PRO A 111 14.11 -18.41 -5.22
C PRO A 111 13.36 -18.05 -6.52
N SER A 112 12.04 -18.26 -6.58
CA SER A 112 11.21 -17.92 -7.75
C SER A 112 11.11 -16.43 -8.06
N LEU A 113 11.50 -15.54 -7.14
CA LEU A 113 11.44 -14.08 -7.36
C LEU A 113 12.51 -13.64 -8.36
N SER A 114 12.12 -12.78 -9.31
CA SER A 114 13.06 -12.07 -10.19
C SER A 114 13.96 -11.13 -9.39
N ASN A 115 15.11 -10.72 -9.95
CA ASN A 115 16.00 -9.75 -9.32
C ASN A 115 15.29 -8.41 -9.08
N MET A 116 14.43 -7.98 -10.01
CA MET A 116 13.64 -6.76 -9.87
C MET A 116 12.65 -6.90 -8.70
N ALA A 117 11.90 -8.01 -8.61
CA ALA A 117 10.99 -8.26 -7.51
C ALA A 117 11.73 -8.23 -6.14
N ARG A 118 12.90 -8.87 -6.05
CA ARG A 118 13.73 -8.83 -4.84
C ARG A 118 14.12 -7.41 -4.45
N LYS A 119 14.57 -6.61 -5.42
CA LYS A 119 14.94 -5.21 -5.20
C LYS A 119 13.78 -4.39 -4.64
N VAL A 120 12.62 -4.40 -5.32
CA VAL A 120 11.46 -3.59 -4.89
C VAL A 120 10.86 -4.06 -3.57
N ILE A 121 10.93 -5.36 -3.26
CA ILE A 121 10.51 -5.89 -1.94
C ILE A 121 11.43 -5.35 -0.83
N LEU A 122 12.74 -5.35 -1.03
CA LEU A 122 13.69 -4.82 -0.04
C LEU A 122 13.53 -3.32 0.16
N GLU A 123 13.28 -2.56 -0.92
CA GLU A 123 12.98 -1.13 -0.83
C GLU A 123 11.66 -0.87 -0.07
N ALA A 124 10.66 -1.72 -0.26
CA ALA A 124 9.40 -1.63 0.48
C ALA A 124 9.58 -2.00 1.95
N ILE A 125 10.36 -3.03 2.28
CA ILE A 125 10.71 -3.40 3.66
C ILE A 125 11.41 -2.23 4.36
N ASP A 126 12.39 -1.60 3.70
CA ASP A 126 13.11 -0.43 4.23
C ASP A 126 12.14 0.73 4.54
N GLU A 127 11.14 0.97 3.68
CA GLU A 127 10.09 1.97 3.94
C GLU A 127 9.25 1.60 5.17
N TRP A 128 8.81 0.34 5.29
CA TRP A 128 8.03 -0.13 6.43
C TRP A 128 8.81 -0.12 7.74
N GLU A 129 10.09 -0.44 7.73
CA GLU A 129 10.98 -0.33 8.92
C GLU A 129 11.06 1.11 9.41
N ARG A 130 11.21 2.07 8.49
CA ARG A 130 11.24 3.49 8.83
C ARG A 130 9.93 3.98 9.43
N VAL A 131 8.81 3.45 8.97
CA VAL A 131 7.47 3.84 9.42
C VAL A 131 7.11 3.20 10.75
N LEU A 132 7.57 1.97 11.01
CA LEU A 132 7.25 1.19 12.20
C LEU A 132 8.52 0.77 12.99
N PRO A 133 9.35 1.72 13.43
CA PRO A 133 10.61 1.40 14.13
C PRO A 133 10.39 0.64 15.43
N CYS A 134 9.19 0.72 16.01
CA CYS A 134 8.82 -0.02 17.22
C CYS A 134 8.72 -1.54 17.02
N LEU A 135 8.68 -2.00 15.78
CA LEU A 135 8.70 -3.43 15.46
C LEU A 135 10.12 -3.99 15.40
N GLY A 136 11.15 -3.14 15.47
CA GLY A 136 12.54 -3.53 15.27
C GLY A 136 12.85 -3.83 13.79
N SER A 137 14.12 -4.18 13.54
CA SER A 137 14.56 -4.49 12.17
C SER A 137 14.00 -5.82 11.69
N TRP A 138 13.60 -5.85 10.42
CA TRP A 138 13.11 -7.04 9.76
C TRP A 138 14.27 -7.99 9.43
N LYS A 139 14.09 -9.26 9.71
CA LYS A 139 15.15 -10.25 9.61
C LYS A 139 14.90 -11.21 8.45
N ASN A 140 15.86 -11.37 7.58
CA ASN A 140 15.79 -12.41 6.56
C ASN A 140 15.97 -13.78 7.23
N ILE A 141 15.03 -14.71 6.97
CA ILE A 141 15.00 -16.04 7.58
C ILE A 141 16.28 -16.85 7.35
N LYS A 142 16.98 -16.59 6.22
CA LYS A 142 18.26 -17.28 5.90
C LYS A 142 19.39 -17.00 6.91
N HIS A 143 19.28 -15.90 7.67
CA HIS A 143 20.27 -15.53 8.69
C HIS A 143 19.88 -15.99 10.10
N LEU A 144 18.78 -16.74 10.23
CA LEU A 144 18.31 -17.21 11.52
C LEU A 144 18.68 -18.68 11.75
N ARG A 145 19.21 -18.99 12.93
CA ARG A 145 19.51 -20.38 13.35
C ARG A 145 18.22 -21.23 13.45
N LYS A 146 17.11 -20.63 13.86
CA LYS A 146 15.81 -21.30 14.03
C LYS A 146 14.71 -20.52 13.31
N LYS A 147 13.96 -21.19 12.46
CA LYS A 147 12.80 -20.59 11.76
C LYS A 147 11.69 -20.27 12.77
N PRO A 148 11.12 -19.06 12.74
CA PRO A 148 9.98 -18.71 13.59
C PRO A 148 8.71 -19.41 13.11
N LYS A 149 7.72 -19.55 14.02
CA LYS A 149 6.41 -20.13 13.70
C LYS A 149 5.64 -19.34 12.64
N ALA A 150 5.86 -18.03 12.56
CA ALA A 150 5.17 -17.14 11.62
C ALA A 150 6.15 -16.14 11.01
N TYR A 151 6.10 -16.00 9.69
CA TYR A 151 6.91 -15.07 8.90
C TYR A 151 6.22 -14.77 7.57
N ILE A 152 6.69 -13.75 6.85
CA ILE A 152 6.23 -13.41 5.51
C ILE A 152 7.14 -14.09 4.49
N LYS A 153 6.55 -14.85 3.55
CA LYS A 153 7.24 -15.42 2.40
C LYS A 153 6.83 -14.69 1.13
N PHE A 154 7.75 -13.91 0.59
CA PHE A 154 7.60 -13.30 -0.72
C PHE A 154 7.94 -14.32 -1.81
N PHE A 155 7.11 -14.42 -2.85
CA PHE A 155 7.30 -15.37 -3.92
C PHE A 155 6.72 -14.85 -5.23
N ASN A 156 7.17 -15.39 -6.35
CA ASN A 156 6.56 -15.16 -7.66
C ASN A 156 5.38 -16.11 -7.82
N GLY A 157 4.17 -15.60 -7.55
CA GLY A 157 2.91 -16.30 -7.72
C GLY A 157 2.06 -15.65 -8.80
N GLN A 158 0.75 -15.94 -8.78
CA GLN A 158 -0.18 -15.33 -9.73
C GLN A 158 -0.53 -13.91 -9.30
N GLY A 159 0.03 -12.90 -9.99
CA GLY A 159 -0.22 -11.50 -9.76
C GLY A 159 0.26 -11.00 -8.38
N CYS A 160 -0.38 -9.92 -7.91
CA CYS A 160 -0.09 -9.23 -6.68
C CYS A 160 -1.18 -9.54 -5.64
N ASN A 161 -0.83 -10.11 -4.51
CA ASN A 161 -1.81 -10.35 -3.46
C ASN A 161 -1.18 -10.68 -2.10
N SER A 162 -1.92 -10.38 -1.04
CA SER A 162 -1.51 -10.61 0.33
C SER A 162 -2.70 -10.99 1.23
N PRO A 163 -2.51 -11.80 2.27
CA PRO A 163 -3.47 -11.90 3.36
C PRO A 163 -3.42 -10.66 4.26
N VAL A 164 -4.53 -10.37 4.95
CA VAL A 164 -4.61 -9.26 5.90
C VAL A 164 -4.15 -9.68 7.30
N GLY A 165 -3.18 -8.94 7.86
CA GLY A 165 -2.63 -9.15 9.20
C GLY A 165 -1.78 -10.41 9.31
N ARG A 166 -1.34 -10.70 10.55
CA ARG A 166 -0.51 -11.88 10.85
C ARG A 166 -1.37 -13.12 11.03
N LEU A 167 -1.12 -14.17 10.26
CA LEU A 167 -1.89 -15.42 10.33
C LEU A 167 -1.42 -16.41 11.42
N GLY A 168 -0.35 -16.10 12.16
CA GLY A 168 0.22 -17.00 13.17
C GLY A 168 1.00 -18.20 12.61
N ARG A 169 1.15 -18.29 11.30
CA ARG A 169 1.88 -19.30 10.52
C ARG A 169 2.61 -18.61 9.37
N PRO A 170 3.49 -19.32 8.63
CA PRO A 170 4.06 -18.76 7.41
C PRO A 170 2.95 -18.31 6.45
N GLN A 171 3.04 -17.06 5.97
CA GLN A 171 2.07 -16.46 5.07
C GLN A 171 2.73 -15.91 3.82
N ARG A 172 2.04 -16.04 2.69
CA ARG A 172 2.58 -15.72 1.38
C ARG A 172 2.11 -14.35 0.92
N ILE A 173 3.06 -13.54 0.41
CA ILE A 173 2.78 -12.35 -0.39
C ILE A 173 3.28 -12.65 -1.81
N SER A 174 2.38 -12.54 -2.78
CA SER A 174 2.73 -12.69 -4.18
C SER A 174 3.16 -11.34 -4.76
N ILE A 175 4.38 -11.31 -5.29
CA ILE A 175 4.90 -10.25 -6.17
C ILE A 175 5.26 -10.96 -7.47
N GLY A 176 4.23 -11.28 -8.24
CA GLY A 176 4.34 -11.99 -9.52
C GLY A 176 4.64 -11.04 -10.68
N LYS A 177 4.55 -11.57 -11.90
CA LYS A 177 4.76 -10.82 -13.14
C LYS A 177 3.83 -9.59 -13.19
N GLY A 178 4.40 -8.42 -13.49
CA GLY A 178 3.69 -7.15 -13.53
C GLY A 178 3.50 -6.47 -12.16
N CYS A 179 3.98 -7.11 -11.08
CA CYS A 179 3.94 -6.57 -9.71
C CYS A 179 5.29 -6.02 -9.24
N GLU A 180 6.32 -6.03 -10.09
CA GLU A 180 7.69 -5.63 -9.75
C GLU A 180 7.81 -4.10 -9.63
N ASN A 181 7.03 -3.53 -8.74
CA ASN A 181 6.98 -2.11 -8.42
C ASN A 181 7.02 -1.92 -6.91
N LYS A 182 7.83 -0.98 -6.42
CA LYS A 182 8.01 -0.70 -4.99
C LYS A 182 6.68 -0.38 -4.31
N VAL A 183 5.85 0.46 -4.93
CA VAL A 183 4.58 0.91 -4.31
C VAL A 183 3.57 -0.23 -4.21
N ILE A 184 3.58 -1.18 -5.18
CA ILE A 184 2.80 -2.41 -5.08
C ILE A 184 3.30 -3.25 -3.90
N ALA A 185 4.61 -3.45 -3.76
CA ALA A 185 5.16 -4.19 -2.63
C ALA A 185 4.81 -3.52 -1.28
N VAL A 186 4.83 -2.17 -1.20
CA VAL A 186 4.38 -1.40 -0.04
C VAL A 186 2.90 -1.66 0.27
N HIS A 187 2.04 -1.69 -0.75
CA HIS A 187 0.60 -1.98 -0.63
C HIS A 187 0.35 -3.40 -0.08
N GLU A 188 0.98 -4.42 -0.69
CA GLU A 188 0.80 -5.81 -0.28
C GLU A 188 1.34 -6.07 1.14
N ILE A 189 2.45 -5.43 1.50
CA ILE A 189 2.93 -5.42 2.89
C ILE A 189 1.91 -4.73 3.79
N GLY A 190 1.27 -3.64 3.34
CA GLY A 190 0.20 -2.94 4.06
C GLY A 190 -0.93 -3.88 4.48
N HIS A 191 -1.38 -4.76 3.57
CA HIS A 191 -2.31 -5.83 3.91
C HIS A 191 -1.75 -6.76 4.98
N ALA A 192 -0.54 -7.27 4.80
CA ALA A 192 0.09 -8.15 5.80
C ALA A 192 0.27 -7.47 7.17
N MET A 193 0.43 -6.15 7.21
CA MET A 193 0.45 -5.34 8.43
C MET A 193 -0.94 -5.11 9.04
N GLY A 194 -2.02 -5.50 8.36
CA GLY A 194 -3.40 -5.42 8.87
C GLY A 194 -4.23 -4.28 8.28
N MET A 195 -3.76 -3.60 7.25
CA MET A 195 -4.53 -2.58 6.54
C MET A 195 -5.53 -3.22 5.58
N TRP A 196 -6.72 -2.67 5.55
CA TRP A 196 -7.77 -2.95 4.58
C TRP A 196 -7.85 -1.81 3.58
N HIS A 197 -8.53 -2.05 2.45
CA HIS A 197 -8.77 -0.99 1.49
C HIS A 197 -9.53 0.18 2.11
N GLU A 198 -9.09 1.39 1.84
CA GLU A 198 -9.63 2.61 2.44
C GLU A 198 -11.10 2.85 2.04
N GLN A 199 -11.48 2.58 0.76
CA GLN A 199 -12.87 2.70 0.29
C GLN A 199 -13.82 1.67 0.91
N SER A 200 -13.32 0.66 1.61
CA SER A 200 -14.15 -0.31 2.32
C SER A 200 -14.42 0.06 3.79
N ARG A 201 -13.89 1.17 4.27
CA ARG A 201 -14.09 1.66 5.66
C ARG A 201 -15.59 1.78 5.99
N PRO A 202 -15.97 1.54 7.25
CA PRO A 202 -17.37 1.69 7.70
C PRO A 202 -17.95 3.06 7.46
N ASP A 203 -17.12 4.12 7.53
CA ASP A 203 -17.52 5.54 7.41
C ASP A 203 -17.34 6.12 6.01
N ARG A 204 -16.91 5.31 5.00
CA ARG A 204 -16.56 5.78 3.66
C ARG A 204 -17.68 6.55 2.96
N ASP A 205 -18.94 6.23 3.21
CA ASP A 205 -20.09 6.88 2.55
C ASP A 205 -20.26 8.36 2.94
N ARG A 206 -19.54 8.83 3.96
CA ARG A 206 -19.46 10.28 4.28
C ARG A 206 -18.53 11.01 3.31
N TYR A 207 -17.61 10.31 2.68
CA TYR A 207 -16.50 10.86 1.89
C TYR A 207 -16.62 10.57 0.40
N ILE A 208 -17.08 9.37 0.02
CA ILE A 208 -17.22 8.94 -1.37
C ILE A 208 -18.62 8.44 -1.69
N LYS A 209 -19.02 8.60 -2.94
CA LYS A 209 -20.24 8.01 -3.53
C LYS A 209 -19.83 6.86 -4.45
N ILE A 210 -20.41 5.67 -4.26
CA ILE A 210 -20.25 4.53 -5.16
C ILE A 210 -21.29 4.62 -6.28
N LEU A 211 -20.82 4.51 -7.51
CA LEU A 211 -21.63 4.54 -8.73
C LEU A 211 -21.93 3.10 -9.17
N TRP A 212 -22.81 2.44 -8.43
CA TRP A 212 -23.10 1.01 -8.56
C TRP A 212 -23.48 0.55 -9.98
N GLY A 213 -24.10 1.42 -10.77
CA GLY A 213 -24.47 1.17 -12.17
C GLY A 213 -23.27 0.96 -13.08
N ASN A 214 -22.12 1.57 -12.75
CA ASN A 214 -20.91 1.56 -13.56
C ASN A 214 -20.00 0.37 -13.23
N ILE A 215 -20.26 -0.35 -12.13
CA ILE A 215 -19.44 -1.47 -11.68
C ILE A 215 -19.82 -2.74 -12.42
N ILE A 216 -18.84 -3.49 -12.90
CA ILE A 216 -19.01 -4.86 -13.41
C ILE A 216 -19.79 -5.66 -12.36
N PRO A 217 -20.94 -6.32 -12.71
CA PRO A 217 -21.85 -6.92 -11.74
C PRO A 217 -21.19 -7.88 -10.75
N GLU A 218 -20.24 -8.67 -11.24
CA GLU A 218 -19.49 -9.66 -10.46
C GLU A 218 -18.56 -9.04 -9.41
N TRP A 219 -18.15 -7.78 -9.62
CA TRP A 219 -17.23 -7.06 -8.75
C TRP A 219 -17.90 -6.10 -7.76
N LYS A 220 -19.23 -6.01 -7.77
CA LYS A 220 -19.98 -5.17 -6.80
C LYS A 220 -19.66 -5.53 -5.34
N SER A 221 -19.32 -6.79 -5.06
CA SER A 221 -18.93 -7.21 -3.70
C SER A 221 -17.63 -6.56 -3.22
N ALA A 222 -16.71 -6.17 -4.11
CA ALA A 222 -15.46 -5.48 -3.79
C ALA A 222 -15.68 -4.09 -3.18
N PHE A 223 -16.84 -3.48 -3.44
CA PHE A 223 -17.22 -2.16 -2.93
C PHE A 223 -18.07 -2.23 -1.65
N ARG A 224 -18.25 -3.40 -1.05
CA ARG A 224 -18.97 -3.51 0.22
C ARG A 224 -18.12 -2.94 1.37
N ARG A 225 -18.80 -2.24 2.28
CA ARG A 225 -18.17 -1.76 3.51
C ARG A 225 -17.84 -2.93 4.42
N ILE A 226 -16.67 -2.89 5.01
CA ILE A 226 -16.28 -3.79 6.09
C ILE A 226 -16.78 -3.19 7.41
N THR A 227 -17.27 -4.03 8.31
CA THR A 227 -17.86 -3.55 9.56
C THR A 227 -16.80 -3.00 10.53
N SER A 228 -17.18 -2.05 11.39
CA SER A 228 -16.31 -1.49 12.43
C SER A 228 -15.81 -2.52 13.46
N SER A 229 -16.43 -3.69 13.51
CA SER A 229 -15.93 -4.82 14.31
C SER A 229 -14.68 -5.48 13.72
N VAL A 230 -14.42 -5.31 12.42
CA VAL A 230 -13.28 -5.88 11.69
C VAL A 230 -12.24 -4.80 11.40
N VAL A 231 -12.66 -3.64 10.90
CA VAL A 231 -11.79 -2.54 10.50
C VAL A 231 -11.86 -1.41 11.53
N ASN A 232 -10.69 -0.92 11.94
CA ASN A 232 -10.57 0.23 12.83
C ASN A 232 -9.67 1.27 12.18
N SER A 233 -10.14 2.49 12.04
CA SER A 233 -9.35 3.62 11.52
C SER A 233 -8.38 4.20 12.55
N TYR A 234 -8.44 3.73 13.79
CA TYR A 234 -7.64 4.26 14.92
C TYR A 234 -7.77 5.79 15.09
N GLY A 235 -8.95 6.36 14.76
CA GLY A 235 -9.20 7.80 14.83
C GLY A 235 -8.49 8.62 13.73
N VAL A 236 -7.97 7.98 12.69
CA VAL A 236 -7.42 8.68 11.52
C VAL A 236 -8.55 9.02 10.56
N ARG A 237 -8.56 10.28 10.08
CA ARG A 237 -9.53 10.74 9.08
C ARG A 237 -9.36 9.96 7.77
N TYR A 238 -10.46 9.87 7.01
CA TYR A 238 -10.47 9.24 5.68
C TYR A 238 -9.38 9.81 4.77
N ASP A 239 -8.72 8.93 4.04
CA ASP A 239 -7.62 9.29 3.16
C ASP A 239 -7.91 8.95 1.70
N PHE A 240 -8.24 9.97 0.92
CA PHE A 240 -8.52 9.81 -0.52
C PHE A 240 -7.30 9.34 -1.30
N GLU A 241 -6.10 9.72 -0.85
CA GLU A 241 -4.83 9.44 -1.51
C GLU A 241 -4.09 8.26 -0.87
N SER A 242 -4.73 7.49 0.04
CA SER A 242 -4.12 6.31 0.65
C SER A 242 -3.60 5.35 -0.43
N VAL A 243 -2.44 4.75 -0.18
CA VAL A 243 -1.92 3.65 -1.02
C VAL A 243 -2.89 2.46 -1.06
N MET A 244 -3.76 2.36 -0.03
CA MET A 244 -4.81 1.33 0.08
C MET A 244 -6.15 1.74 -0.54
N HIS A 245 -6.25 2.90 -1.21
CA HIS A 245 -7.50 3.38 -1.81
C HIS A 245 -7.59 2.99 -3.28
N TYR A 246 -8.77 2.52 -3.71
CA TYR A 246 -9.05 2.28 -5.12
C TYR A 246 -9.02 3.57 -5.94
N PRO A 247 -8.63 3.50 -7.23
CA PRO A 247 -8.81 4.60 -8.17
C PRO A 247 -10.29 4.78 -8.52
N PRO A 248 -10.67 5.93 -9.10
CA PRO A 248 -12.07 6.26 -9.38
C PRO A 248 -12.77 5.29 -10.32
N ASN A 249 -12.04 4.62 -11.21
CA ASN A 249 -12.54 3.70 -12.23
C ASN A 249 -12.34 2.21 -11.90
N ALA A 250 -12.00 1.86 -10.66
CA ALA A 250 -11.78 0.46 -10.26
C ALA A 250 -12.98 -0.43 -10.62
N PHE A 251 -12.72 -1.55 -11.31
CA PHE A 251 -13.74 -2.51 -11.75
C PHE A 251 -14.90 -1.93 -12.55
N ALA A 252 -14.68 -0.85 -13.27
CA ALA A 252 -15.66 -0.24 -14.14
C ALA A 252 -16.03 -1.14 -15.34
N LYS A 253 -17.25 -1.02 -15.85
CA LYS A 253 -17.72 -1.70 -17.05
C LYS A 253 -16.99 -1.24 -18.31
N SER A 254 -16.51 0.00 -18.32
CA SER A 254 -15.72 0.63 -19.37
C SER A 254 -14.67 1.53 -18.74
N SER A 255 -13.54 1.78 -19.40
CA SER A 255 -12.41 2.55 -18.90
C SER A 255 -12.69 4.03 -18.67
N ASP A 256 -13.67 4.58 -19.34
CA ASP A 256 -14.15 5.96 -19.24
C ASP A 256 -15.12 6.19 -18.08
N LEU A 257 -15.59 5.11 -17.43
CA LEU A 257 -16.57 5.20 -16.37
C LEU A 257 -15.93 5.25 -14.99
N GLU A 258 -16.35 6.19 -14.16
CA GLU A 258 -16.04 6.17 -12.74
C GLU A 258 -16.96 5.20 -11.98
N THR A 259 -16.42 4.48 -11.03
CA THR A 259 -17.15 3.63 -10.07
C THR A 259 -17.26 4.29 -8.70
N MET A 260 -16.43 5.29 -8.45
CA MET A 260 -16.41 6.09 -7.23
C MET A 260 -16.10 7.54 -7.53
N LYS A 261 -16.66 8.44 -6.72
CA LYS A 261 -16.29 9.86 -6.73
C LYS A 261 -16.32 10.46 -5.32
N SER A 262 -15.47 11.46 -5.09
CA SER A 262 -15.49 12.21 -3.86
C SER A 262 -16.81 12.96 -3.68
N LYS A 263 -17.30 13.06 -2.44
CA LYS A 263 -18.40 13.92 -2.01
C LYS A 263 -17.91 15.29 -1.52
N ILE A 264 -16.60 15.43 -1.33
CA ILE A 264 -15.99 16.63 -0.73
C ILE A 264 -15.05 17.26 -1.76
N GLY A 265 -15.61 17.99 -2.69
CA GLY A 265 -14.88 18.62 -3.77
C GLY A 265 -14.18 17.62 -4.70
N LYS A 266 -13.40 18.12 -5.66
CA LYS A 266 -12.60 17.27 -6.56
C LYS A 266 -11.38 16.74 -5.79
N ARG A 267 -11.28 15.43 -5.61
CA ARG A 267 -10.19 14.74 -4.93
C ARG A 267 -9.63 13.63 -5.80
N GLN A 268 -8.32 13.48 -5.79
CA GLN A 268 -7.65 12.30 -6.32
C GLN A 268 -8.01 11.10 -5.44
N LEU A 269 -8.27 9.93 -6.04
CA LEU A 269 -8.53 8.67 -5.34
C LEU A 269 -7.38 7.70 -5.63
N GLY A 270 -6.74 7.21 -4.57
CA GLY A 270 -5.53 6.40 -4.66
C GLY A 270 -4.29 7.20 -5.07
N ASN A 271 -3.12 6.58 -4.99
CA ASN A 271 -1.85 7.19 -5.36
C ASN A 271 -0.88 6.20 -6.05
N THR A 272 0.25 6.73 -6.50
CA THR A 272 1.37 6.00 -7.11
C THR A 272 2.68 6.15 -6.36
N GLU A 273 2.68 6.82 -5.19
CA GLU A 273 3.90 7.27 -4.52
C GLU A 273 4.26 6.42 -3.29
N GLY A 274 3.28 5.76 -2.66
CA GLY A 274 3.47 4.91 -1.47
C GLY A 274 2.63 5.35 -0.28
N LEU A 275 3.15 5.13 0.93
CA LEU A 275 2.44 5.44 2.18
C LEU A 275 2.25 6.94 2.36
N THR A 276 1.00 7.37 2.53
CA THR A 276 0.68 8.74 2.91
C THR A 276 0.97 9.00 4.39
N LYS A 277 0.93 10.26 4.81
CA LYS A 277 1.03 10.64 6.23
C LYS A 277 -0.08 10.00 7.08
N LYS A 278 -1.27 9.81 6.50
CA LYS A 278 -2.41 9.18 7.20
C LYS A 278 -2.28 7.66 7.25
N ASP A 279 -1.79 7.01 6.20
CA ASP A 279 -1.43 5.60 6.22
C ASP A 279 -0.44 5.33 7.36
N ILE A 280 0.64 6.12 7.41
CA ILE A 280 1.66 6.05 8.46
C ILE A 280 1.05 6.24 9.85
N GLN A 281 0.23 7.28 10.03
CA GLN A 281 -0.43 7.54 11.31
C GLN A 281 -1.33 6.38 11.74
N GLN A 282 -2.05 5.77 10.81
CA GLN A 282 -2.94 4.65 11.08
C GLN A 282 -2.18 3.42 11.55
N VAL A 283 -1.11 3.02 10.84
CA VAL A 283 -0.34 1.84 11.24
C VAL A 283 0.45 2.08 12.53
N GLN A 284 0.97 3.27 12.76
CA GLN A 284 1.64 3.62 14.00
C GLN A 284 0.69 3.52 15.21
N ARG A 285 -0.54 4.02 15.08
CA ARG A 285 -1.56 3.87 16.12
C ARG A 285 -1.99 2.42 16.28
N MET A 286 -2.14 1.66 15.19
CA MET A 286 -2.48 0.24 15.20
C MET A 286 -1.45 -0.56 16.01
N TYR A 287 -0.17 -0.31 15.80
CA TYR A 287 0.93 -1.02 16.46
C TYR A 287 1.34 -0.40 17.80
N ARG A 288 0.67 0.69 18.21
CA ARG A 288 1.06 1.44 19.42
C ARG A 288 2.55 1.79 19.40
N CYS A 289 3.05 2.19 18.24
CA CYS A 289 4.41 2.67 18.06
C CYS A 289 4.59 4.05 18.67
N TRP A 290 3.50 4.68 19.03
CA TRP A 290 3.45 6.00 19.62
C TRP A 290 2.74 5.95 20.96
N PRO A 291 3.45 5.92 22.08
CA PRO A 291 2.82 6.08 23.39
C PRO A 291 2.17 7.47 23.46
N ASN A 292 0.87 7.49 23.73
CA ASN A 292 0.09 8.68 24.05
C ASN A 292 -0.24 9.70 22.96
N GLY A 293 -0.09 9.40 21.68
CA GLY A 293 -0.60 10.28 20.61
C GLY A 293 0.05 11.66 20.48
N LYS A 294 1.14 11.96 21.21
CA LYS A 294 1.72 13.31 21.37
C LYS A 294 3.13 13.49 20.81
N ARG A 295 3.72 12.54 20.09
CA ARG A 295 4.99 12.85 19.42
C ARG A 295 4.74 13.22 17.97
N LYS A 296 5.09 14.45 17.62
CA LYS A 296 5.25 14.92 16.25
C LYS A 296 6.18 13.96 15.49
N LEU A 297 5.77 13.58 14.29
CA LEU A 297 6.42 12.61 13.38
C LEU A 297 7.85 13.02 12.97
N GLU A 298 8.33 14.16 13.42
CA GLU A 298 9.45 14.85 12.77
C GLU A 298 10.84 14.50 13.32
N VAL A 299 10.99 13.82 14.46
CA VAL A 299 12.32 13.84 15.12
C VAL A 299 12.99 12.48 15.34
N SER A 300 12.29 11.36 15.33
CA SER A 300 12.91 10.10 15.77
C SER A 300 13.52 9.22 14.66
N LEU A 301 13.26 9.51 13.40
CA LEU A 301 13.76 8.71 12.27
C LEU A 301 15.03 9.27 11.63
N CYS A 302 15.39 10.48 12.00
CA CYS A 302 16.51 11.20 11.41
C CYS A 302 17.64 11.35 12.42
N ARG A 303 18.51 10.35 12.49
CA ARG A 303 19.74 10.38 13.30
C ARG A 303 20.95 10.25 12.40
N ASP A 304 22.01 11.00 12.74
CA ASP A 304 23.31 10.78 12.15
C ASP A 304 23.90 9.49 12.70
N LYS A 305 24.37 8.63 11.82
CA LYS A 305 25.04 7.38 12.15
C LYS A 305 26.56 7.53 12.19
N SER A 306 27.08 8.69 11.77
CA SER A 306 28.50 9.02 11.74
C SER A 306 28.76 10.37 12.38
N LYS A 307 29.85 10.50 13.15
CA LYS A 307 30.34 11.76 13.68
C LYS A 307 30.84 12.70 12.58
N SER A 308 31.17 12.17 11.41
CA SER A 308 31.65 12.94 10.24
C SER A 308 30.53 13.64 9.45
N CYS A 309 29.26 13.43 9.78
CA CYS A 309 28.12 13.97 9.03
C CYS A 309 28.18 15.50 8.85
N GLN A 310 28.59 16.23 9.90
CA GLN A 310 28.71 17.69 9.83
C GLN A 310 29.84 18.12 8.88
N GLY A 311 30.97 17.41 8.88
CA GLY A 311 32.08 17.66 7.93
C GLY A 311 31.64 17.41 6.49
N TRP A 312 30.99 16.30 6.23
CA TRP A 312 30.48 15.94 4.90
C TRP A 312 29.38 16.88 4.39
N GLN A 313 28.57 17.42 5.28
CA GLN A 313 27.58 18.44 4.95
C GLN A 313 28.25 19.73 4.44
N LYS A 314 29.34 20.20 5.13
CA LYS A 314 30.14 21.37 4.71
C LYS A 314 30.74 21.18 3.30
N LEU A 315 31.10 19.94 2.95
CA LEU A 315 31.56 19.56 1.61
C LEU A 315 30.43 19.43 0.57
N GLY A 316 29.19 19.71 0.95
CA GLY A 316 28.04 19.72 0.04
C GLY A 316 27.46 18.34 -0.26
N TYR A 317 27.80 17.30 0.50
CA TYR A 317 27.34 15.93 0.24
C TYR A 317 25.85 15.73 0.52
N CYS A 318 25.18 16.63 1.26
CA CYS A 318 23.72 16.65 1.41
C CYS A 318 22.97 17.19 0.20
N LYS A 319 23.66 17.83 -0.77
CA LYS A 319 22.99 18.47 -1.92
C LYS A 319 22.38 17.42 -2.86
N ALA A 320 21.15 17.67 -3.32
CA ALA A 320 20.52 16.88 -4.37
C ALA A 320 21.40 16.87 -5.63
N GLY A 321 21.60 15.69 -6.22
CA GLY A 321 22.49 15.51 -7.38
C GLY A 321 23.95 15.20 -7.03
N ASN A 322 24.36 15.33 -5.75
CA ASN A 322 25.69 14.85 -5.32
C ASN A 322 25.71 13.31 -5.28
N VAL A 323 26.80 12.69 -5.74
CA VAL A 323 26.95 11.23 -5.75
C VAL A 323 26.78 10.59 -4.37
N TYR A 324 27.10 11.32 -3.31
CA TYR A 324 26.91 10.89 -1.92
C TYR A 324 25.54 11.22 -1.32
N HIS A 325 24.66 11.92 -2.04
CA HIS A 325 23.35 12.35 -1.53
C HIS A 325 22.53 11.22 -0.92
N ASN A 326 22.44 10.08 -1.60
CA ASN A 326 21.72 8.89 -1.12
C ASN A 326 22.34 8.31 0.14
N TYR A 327 23.65 8.28 0.25
CA TYR A 327 24.36 7.86 1.46
C TYR A 327 24.10 8.82 2.63
N MET A 328 24.21 10.12 2.36
CA MET A 328 24.01 11.16 3.36
C MET A 328 22.55 11.19 3.87
N SER A 329 21.58 11.04 3.00
CA SER A 329 20.16 10.96 3.38
C SER A 329 19.87 9.78 4.32
N LYS A 330 20.56 8.66 4.16
CA LYS A 330 20.40 7.46 5.00
C LYS A 330 21.22 7.48 6.30
N ASN A 331 22.41 8.05 6.27
CA ASN A 331 23.37 7.92 7.36
C ASN A 331 23.67 9.23 8.10
N CYS A 332 23.33 10.38 7.49
CA CYS A 332 23.52 11.72 8.05
C CYS A 332 22.23 12.54 8.00
N CYS A 333 21.11 11.85 8.17
CA CYS A 333 19.78 12.42 7.99
C CYS A 333 19.56 13.66 8.87
N LYS A 334 19.95 13.66 10.14
CA LYS A 334 19.78 14.80 11.04
C LYS A 334 20.56 16.02 10.54
N THR A 335 21.82 15.84 10.20
CA THR A 335 22.69 16.92 9.69
C THR A 335 22.16 17.46 8.35
N CYS A 336 21.73 16.58 7.43
CA CYS A 336 21.17 17.03 6.15
C CYS A 336 19.81 17.71 6.31
N GLN A 337 18.96 17.30 7.24
CA GLN A 337 17.67 17.96 7.52
C GLN A 337 17.82 19.28 8.26
N THR A 338 18.76 19.42 9.18
CA THR A 338 19.02 20.69 9.85
C THR A 338 19.62 21.75 8.90
N ALA A 339 20.38 21.30 7.90
CA ALA A 339 20.84 22.17 6.83
C ALA A 339 19.68 22.69 5.95
N CYS A 340 18.54 21.98 5.98
CA CYS A 340 17.36 22.23 5.15
C CYS A 340 16.17 22.84 5.91
N ASN A 341 16.40 23.41 7.10
CA ASN A 341 15.35 24.07 7.89
C ASN A 341 14.96 25.45 7.32
N VAL A 342 15.13 25.64 6.01
CA VAL A 342 14.75 26.84 5.27
C VAL A 342 13.47 26.56 4.49
N LYS A 343 12.58 27.54 4.47
CA LYS A 343 11.34 27.47 3.68
C LYS A 343 11.60 28.02 2.27
N ASP A 344 10.96 27.42 1.29
CA ASP A 344 10.83 28.03 -0.03
C ASP A 344 9.97 29.29 0.09
N LYS A 345 10.37 30.33 -0.65
CA LYS A 345 9.64 31.60 -0.69
C LYS A 345 8.52 31.61 -1.75
N HIS A 346 8.43 30.57 -2.57
CA HIS A 346 7.44 30.49 -3.64
C HIS A 346 6.82 29.08 -3.73
N GLY A 347 5.49 29.00 -3.91
CA GLY A 347 4.76 27.72 -3.93
C GLY A 347 5.09 26.81 -5.12
N SER A 348 5.66 27.36 -6.21
CA SER A 348 6.04 26.59 -7.40
C SER A 348 7.45 26.00 -7.34
N CYS A 349 8.18 26.16 -6.24
CA CYS A 349 9.59 25.75 -6.14
C CYS A 349 9.80 24.26 -6.41
N GLU A 350 8.94 23.39 -5.91
CA GLU A 350 9.04 21.96 -6.17
C GLU A 350 8.86 21.61 -7.66
N ARG A 351 7.95 22.32 -8.34
CA ARG A 351 7.73 22.15 -9.79
C ARG A 351 8.93 22.64 -10.60
N TRP A 352 9.52 23.75 -10.20
CA TRP A 352 10.73 24.31 -10.85
C TRP A 352 11.96 23.43 -10.61
N PHE A 353 12.10 22.82 -9.43
CA PHE A 353 13.14 21.84 -9.14
C PHE A 353 13.03 20.63 -10.07
N LYS A 354 11.83 20.03 -10.17
CA LYS A 354 11.56 18.92 -11.10
C LYS A 354 11.82 19.26 -12.56
N ALA A 355 11.61 20.49 -12.95
CA ALA A 355 11.89 21.02 -14.29
C ALA A 355 13.38 21.40 -14.51
N GLY A 356 14.27 21.16 -13.54
CA GLY A 356 15.72 21.39 -13.69
C GLY A 356 16.18 22.83 -13.49
N TYR A 357 15.29 23.77 -13.11
CA TYR A 357 15.66 25.19 -12.96
C TYR A 357 16.72 25.45 -11.89
N CYS A 358 16.87 24.56 -10.90
CA CYS A 358 17.90 24.70 -9.86
C CYS A 358 19.33 24.55 -10.41
N GLN A 359 19.51 23.88 -11.53
CA GLN A 359 20.80 23.67 -12.21
C GLN A 359 20.96 24.55 -13.45
N HIS A 360 19.90 25.21 -13.89
CA HIS A 360 19.90 26.00 -15.12
C HIS A 360 20.77 27.26 -14.98
N VAL A 361 21.67 27.50 -15.91
CA VAL A 361 22.69 28.56 -15.87
C VAL A 361 22.11 29.96 -15.56
N LEU A 362 20.98 30.30 -16.18
CA LEU A 362 20.33 31.63 -16.00
C LEU A 362 19.55 31.73 -14.68
N TYR A 363 18.97 30.60 -14.18
CA TYR A 363 18.04 30.64 -13.04
C TYR A 363 18.68 30.17 -11.73
N LYS A 364 19.84 29.54 -11.75
CA LYS A 364 20.50 28.93 -10.58
C LYS A 364 20.62 29.91 -9.39
N LYS A 365 21.07 31.16 -9.64
CA LYS A 365 21.21 32.16 -8.57
C LYS A 365 19.86 32.57 -7.96
N SER A 366 18.84 32.78 -8.80
CA SER A 366 17.49 33.15 -8.36
C SER A 366 16.80 31.98 -7.63
N MET A 367 16.91 30.78 -8.16
CA MET A 367 16.39 29.60 -7.55
C MET A 367 17.01 29.27 -6.19
N ALA A 368 18.33 29.41 -6.05
CA ALA A 368 19.03 29.24 -4.77
C ALA A 368 18.58 30.28 -3.69
N ARG A 369 18.04 31.43 -4.09
CA ARG A 369 17.52 32.46 -3.18
C ARG A 369 16.04 32.30 -2.86
N ILE A 370 15.23 31.92 -3.85
CA ILE A 370 13.76 31.83 -3.73
C ILE A 370 13.31 30.44 -3.32
N CYS A 371 13.93 29.40 -3.87
CA CYS A 371 13.60 28.00 -3.69
C CYS A 371 14.70 27.25 -2.91
N LYS A 372 15.10 27.86 -1.80
CA LYS A 372 16.22 27.37 -0.98
C LYS A 372 16.04 25.92 -0.54
N LYS A 373 14.83 25.57 -0.08
CA LYS A 373 14.51 24.22 0.33
C LYS A 373 14.56 23.26 -0.86
N SER A 374 13.81 23.55 -1.92
CA SER A 374 13.71 22.65 -3.08
C SER A 374 15.03 22.51 -3.86
N CYS A 375 15.89 23.55 -3.90
CA CYS A 375 17.12 23.53 -4.70
C CYS A 375 18.40 23.23 -3.94
N GLN A 376 18.41 23.33 -2.63
CA GLN A 376 19.61 23.13 -1.80
C GLN A 376 19.49 21.93 -0.86
N CYS A 377 18.26 21.42 -0.71
CA CYS A 377 17.92 20.27 0.10
C CYS A 377 17.40 19.09 -0.70
#